data_48831392c140d477b73904484a5f78af
#
_entry.id   48831392c140d477b73904484a5f78af
#
_cell.length_a   1.000
_cell.length_b   1.000
_cell.length_c   1.000
_cell.angle_alpha   90.00
_cell.angle_beta   90.00
_cell.angle_gamma   90.00
#
_symmetry.space_group_name_H-M   'P 1'
#
loop_
_entity.id
_entity.type
_entity.pdbx_description
1 polymer ?
#
loop_
_entity_poly.entity_id
_entity_poly.type
_entity_poly.pdbx_seq_one_letter_code
_entity_poly.pdbx_strand_id
1 'polypeptide(L)' 'MDDQQVLDRIDKLVQEEKDLLHRHEGEGLSDDEHARLQELEVQLDKAYDYLHQRRALRRAHEDPDDASMRDGGTVESYEQ' A
#
# COMPACT_ATOMS: atom_id res chain seq x y z
N MET A 1 7.80 1.27 12.31
CA MET A 1 8.01 0.09 11.43
C MET A 1 9.36 0.17 10.78
N ASP A 2 10.11 -0.93 10.75
CA ASP A 2 11.34 -0.99 9.96
C ASP A 2 11.02 -1.41 8.52
N ASP A 3 12.05 -1.40 7.66
CA ASP A 3 11.87 -1.71 6.23
C ASP A 3 11.35 -3.13 6.02
N GLN A 4 11.83 -4.09 6.81
CA GLN A 4 11.39 -5.48 6.67
C GLN A 4 9.91 -5.64 7.02
N GLN A 5 9.43 -4.95 8.05
CA GLN A 5 8.02 -4.96 8.42
C GLN A 5 7.15 -4.37 7.31
N VAL A 6 7.61 -3.30 6.68
CA VAL A 6 6.90 -2.68 5.55
C VAL A 6 6.84 -3.65 4.37
N LEU A 7 7.95 -4.28 4.04
CA LEU A 7 8.02 -5.25 2.94
C LEU A 7 7.12 -6.46 3.20
N ASP A 8 7.10 -6.97 4.44
CA ASP A 8 6.23 -8.07 4.81
C ASP A 8 4.76 -7.70 4.67
N ARG A 9 4.40 -6.47 5.02
CA ARG A 9 3.03 -5.97 4.85
C ARG A 9 2.67 -5.89 3.37
N ILE A 10 3.58 -5.38 2.54
CA ILE A 10 3.39 -5.29 1.09
C ILE A 10 3.18 -6.69 0.51
N ASP A 11 4.00 -7.65 0.91
CA ASP A 11 3.88 -9.04 0.44
C ASP A 11 2.52 -9.63 0.76
N LYS A 12 2.02 -9.41 1.97
CA LYS A 12 0.69 -9.90 2.38
C LYS A 12 -0.42 -9.26 1.55
N LEU A 13 -0.34 -7.95 1.31
CA LEU A 13 -1.34 -7.24 0.51
C LEU A 13 -1.32 -7.70 -0.94
N VAL A 14 -0.14 -7.88 -1.51
CA VAL A 14 0.01 -8.39 -2.88
C VAL A 14 -0.54 -9.81 -2.99
N GLN A 15 -0.27 -10.66 -2.00
CA GLN A 15 -0.75 -12.03 -1.99
C GLN A 15 -2.28 -12.07 -1.92
N GLU A 16 -2.89 -11.24 -1.10
CA GLU A 16 -4.34 -11.15 -1.00
C GLU A 16 -4.95 -10.69 -2.33
N GLU A 17 -4.33 -9.70 -2.98
CA GLU A 17 -4.76 -9.22 -4.29
C GLU A 17 -4.72 -10.33 -5.34
N LYS A 18 -3.63 -11.07 -5.39
CA LYS A 18 -3.48 -12.19 -6.32
C LYS A 18 -4.50 -13.30 -6.07
N ASP A 19 -4.71 -13.65 -4.80
CA ASP A 19 -5.68 -14.67 -4.42
C ASP A 19 -7.10 -14.26 -4.84
N LEU A 20 -7.45 -13.00 -4.62
CA LEU A 20 -8.75 -12.46 -4.95
C LEU A 20 -9.00 -12.51 -6.47
N LEU A 21 -8.03 -12.05 -7.25
CA LEU A 21 -8.13 -12.06 -8.71
C LEU A 21 -8.14 -13.49 -9.28
N HIS A 22 -7.31 -14.37 -8.73
CA HIS A 22 -7.16 -15.74 -9.22
C HIS A 22 -8.39 -16.59 -8.94
N ARG A 23 -9.00 -16.41 -7.77
CA ARG A 23 -10.17 -17.18 -7.34
C ARG A 23 -11.38 -16.99 -8.26
N HIS A 24 -11.46 -15.85 -8.92
CA HIS A 24 -12.59 -15.47 -9.76
C HIS A 24 -12.25 -15.38 -11.24
N GLU A 25 -11.20 -16.12 -11.63
CA GLU A 25 -10.77 -16.15 -13.03
C GLU A 25 -11.92 -16.69 -13.89
N GLY A 26 -12.37 -15.88 -14.85
CA GLY A 26 -13.45 -16.24 -15.75
C GLY A 26 -14.86 -15.93 -15.26
N GLU A 27 -15.04 -15.61 -13.99
CA GLU A 27 -16.38 -15.36 -13.42
C GLU A 27 -16.65 -13.88 -13.10
N GLY A 28 -15.59 -13.07 -13.04
CA GLY A 28 -15.68 -11.68 -12.61
C GLY A 28 -15.80 -11.54 -11.10
N LEU A 29 -15.61 -10.34 -10.60
CA LEU A 29 -15.66 -10.03 -9.16
C LEU A 29 -17.05 -9.51 -8.79
N SER A 30 -17.50 -9.85 -7.58
CA SER A 30 -18.70 -9.23 -6.99
C SER A 30 -18.39 -7.79 -6.61
N ASP A 31 -19.43 -7.01 -6.28
CA ASP A 31 -19.26 -5.62 -5.85
C ASP A 31 -18.40 -5.51 -4.58
N ASP A 32 -18.62 -6.42 -3.62
CA ASP A 32 -17.83 -6.47 -2.38
C ASP A 32 -16.36 -6.78 -2.67
N GLU A 33 -16.10 -7.67 -3.63
CA GLU A 33 -14.75 -8.03 -4.03
C GLU A 33 -14.06 -6.90 -4.77
N HIS A 34 -14.78 -6.16 -5.62
CA HIS A 34 -14.24 -4.96 -6.25
C HIS A 34 -13.87 -3.90 -5.20
N ALA A 35 -14.72 -3.70 -4.20
CA ALA A 35 -14.45 -2.76 -3.12
C ALA A 35 -13.21 -3.17 -2.35
N ARG A 36 -13.05 -4.46 -2.06
CA ARG A 36 -11.87 -4.99 -1.37
C ARG A 36 -10.60 -4.79 -2.20
N LEU A 37 -10.69 -5.05 -3.50
CA LEU A 37 -9.55 -4.85 -4.41
C LEU A 37 -9.09 -3.39 -4.41
N GLN A 38 -10.03 -2.45 -4.49
CA GLN A 38 -9.71 -1.02 -4.43
C GLN A 38 -9.06 -0.65 -3.10
N GLU A 39 -9.55 -1.19 -2.00
CA GLU A 39 -8.97 -0.97 -0.68
C GLU A 39 -7.52 -1.49 -0.62
N LEU A 40 -7.28 -2.68 -1.17
CA LEU A 40 -5.93 -3.25 -1.24
C LEU A 40 -4.98 -2.37 -2.04
N GLU A 41 -5.44 -1.84 -3.17
CA GLU A 41 -4.65 -0.93 -4.00
C GLU A 41 -4.28 0.34 -3.24
N VAL A 42 -5.23 0.92 -2.50
CA VAL A 42 -4.98 2.10 -1.66
C VAL A 42 -3.96 1.78 -0.57
N GLN A 43 -4.10 0.64 0.10
CA GLN A 43 -3.17 0.24 1.15
C GLN A 43 -1.77 -0.02 0.59
N LEU A 44 -1.67 -0.60 -0.60
CA LEU A 44 -0.39 -0.80 -1.27
C LEU A 44 0.29 0.52 -1.60
N ASP A 45 -0.46 1.47 -2.14
CA ASP A 45 0.08 2.81 -2.45
C ASP A 45 0.62 3.49 -1.20
N LYS A 46 -0.09 3.41 -0.09
CA LYS A 46 0.35 3.96 1.19
C LYS A 46 1.62 3.27 1.70
N ALA A 47 1.68 1.95 1.57
CA ALA A 47 2.83 1.18 2.02
C ALA A 47 4.08 1.50 1.19
N TYR A 48 3.94 1.61 -0.13
CA TYR A 48 5.05 2.01 -1.00
C TYR A 48 5.51 3.44 -0.73
N ASP A 49 4.58 4.38 -0.53
CA ASP A 49 4.92 5.75 -0.19
C ASP A 49 5.71 5.81 1.12
N TYR A 50 5.26 5.08 2.13
CA TYR A 50 5.95 4.99 3.41
C TYR A 50 7.38 4.44 3.25
N LEU A 51 7.54 3.39 2.47
CA LEU A 51 8.85 2.80 2.20
C LEU A 51 9.78 3.79 1.50
N HIS A 52 9.26 4.53 0.52
CA HIS A 52 10.02 5.57 -0.18
C HIS A 52 10.44 6.69 0.75
N GLN A 53 9.58 7.12 1.68
CA GLN A 53 9.93 8.11 2.68
C GLN A 53 11.07 7.64 3.57
N ARG A 54 11.01 6.39 4.02
CA ARG A 54 12.08 5.81 4.86
C ARG A 54 13.42 5.81 4.13
N ARG A 55 13.40 5.42 2.88
CA ARG A 55 14.61 5.39 2.04
C ARG A 55 15.17 6.79 1.79
N ALA A 56 14.29 7.76 1.55
CA ALA A 56 14.69 9.15 1.32
C ALA A 56 15.33 9.74 2.60
N LEU A 57 14.74 9.50 3.76
CA LEU A 57 15.28 9.95 5.04
C LEU A 57 16.65 9.34 5.30
N ARG A 58 16.81 8.05 5.01
CA ARG A 58 18.10 7.38 5.18
C ARG A 58 19.18 7.98 4.27
N ARG A 59 18.85 8.31 3.02
CA ARG A 59 19.78 8.97 2.10
C ARG A 59 20.18 10.37 2.57
N ALA A 60 19.26 11.06 3.23
CA ALA A 60 19.51 12.40 3.77
C ALA A 60 20.22 12.35 5.14
N HIS A 61 20.59 11.15 5.62
CA HIS A 61 21.17 10.93 6.94
C HIS A 61 20.24 11.35 8.07
N GLU A 62 18.93 11.25 7.82
CA GLU A 62 17.89 11.49 8.81
C GLU A 62 17.31 10.15 9.30
N ASP A 63 16.54 10.20 10.39
CA ASP A 63 15.97 8.98 10.97
C ASP A 63 14.81 8.46 10.10
N PRO A 64 14.92 7.23 9.55
CA PRO A 64 13.82 6.63 8.80
C PRO A 64 12.51 6.51 9.58
N ASP A 65 12.59 6.45 10.91
CA ASP A 65 11.41 6.35 11.76
C ASP A 65 10.58 7.64 11.80
N ASP A 66 11.13 8.75 11.28
CA ASP A 66 10.39 10.00 11.10
C ASP A 66 9.40 9.93 9.93
N ALA A 67 9.46 8.89 9.09
CA ALA A 67 8.49 8.69 8.04
C ALA A 67 7.10 8.46 8.62
N SER A 68 6.08 8.97 7.95
CA SER A 68 4.70 8.77 8.37
C SER A 68 3.85 8.30 7.21
N MET A 69 2.87 7.44 7.52
CA MET A 69 1.95 6.95 6.52
C MET A 69 0.87 8.02 6.24
N ARG A 70 0.80 8.48 4.99
CA ARG A 70 -0.17 9.47 4.57
C ARG A 70 -1.53 8.83 4.43
N ASP A 71 -2.58 9.57 4.73
CA ASP A 71 -3.94 9.10 4.47
C ASP A 71 -4.37 9.45 3.04
N GLY A 72 -5.43 8.79 2.56
CA GLY A 72 -5.94 9.01 1.22
C GLY A 72 -6.49 10.42 1.01
N GLY A 73 -7.05 11.02 2.06
CA GLY A 73 -7.58 12.38 2.00
C GLY A 73 -6.50 13.42 1.75
N THR A 74 -5.33 13.22 2.33
CA THR A 74 -4.19 14.13 2.12
C THR A 74 -3.75 14.11 0.66
N VAL A 75 -3.69 12.94 0.06
CA VAL A 75 -3.31 12.79 -1.35
C VAL A 75 -4.35 13.45 -2.26
N GLU A 76 -5.62 13.24 -1.98
CA GLU A 76 -6.71 13.84 -2.76
C GLU A 76 -6.69 15.36 -2.69
N SER A 77 -6.39 15.92 -1.53
CA SER A 77 -6.28 17.37 -1.35
C SER A 77 -5.19 17.98 -2.22
N TYR A 78 -4.17 17.21 -2.52
CA TYR A 78 -3.04 17.66 -3.32
C TYR A 78 -3.38 17.85 -4.79
N GLU A 79 -4.35 17.13 -5.29
CA GLU A 79 -4.77 17.17 -6.69
C GLU A 79 -5.76 18.29 -6.97
N GLN A 80 -6.22 18.96 -5.96
CA GLN A 80 -7.11 20.09 -6.07
C GLN A 80 -6.32 21.41 -6.00
#